data_d2c84c2eade920e0763a6a459feb0d6b
#
_entry.id   d2c84c2eade920e0763a6a459feb0d6b
#
_cell.length_a   1.000
_cell.length_b   1.000
_cell.length_c   1.000
_cell.angle_alpha   90.00
_cell.angle_beta   90.00
_cell.angle_gamma   90.00
#
_symmetry.space_group_name_H-M   'P 1'
#
loop_
_entity.id
_entity.type
_entity.pdbx_description
1 polymer ?
#
loop_
_entity_poly.entity_id
_entity_poly.type
_entity_poly.pdbx_seq_one_letter_code
_entity_poly.pdbx_strand_id
1 'polypeptide(L)'
;AEGKIIEILGNVGDVGLEILSIIKQNDLPLEFPPQVIEASKRVPKSIKQSELEGRRDLRDLPIVTVDGDDAKDLDDAVYVKQLGKDEFLLGVHIADVSYYVKENAVLDKEARERGTSVYLVDRVLPMLPERLSNGICSLNAGEDRLTMSCEMHIDRKGRILSYEIFPSVIHVRHRLSYRIVREILVNGDEELAQKYEQLFHQPEAFLKLGNRLLVLPVPDEPPAEKPRTKPPAEHDR
;
A
#
# COMPACT_ATOMS: atom_id res chain seq x y z
N ALA A 1 11.56 46.93 -0.35
CA ALA A 1 12.23 45.61 -0.38
C ALA A 1 12.80 45.45 -1.78
N GLU A 2 14.06 45.08 -1.87
CA GLU A 2 14.70 44.71 -3.14
C GLU A 2 14.66 43.19 -3.26
N GLY A 3 14.30 42.66 -4.43
CA GLY A 3 14.25 41.23 -4.74
C GLY A 3 15.04 40.93 -5.98
N LYS A 4 15.52 39.69 -6.14
CA LYS A 4 16.19 39.18 -7.32
C LYS A 4 15.34 38.07 -7.93
N ILE A 5 15.06 38.16 -9.24
CA ILE A 5 14.45 37.06 -9.99
C ILE A 5 15.50 35.96 -10.08
N ILE A 6 15.16 34.75 -9.60
CA ILE A 6 16.02 33.57 -9.60
C ILE A 6 15.61 32.56 -10.70
N GLU A 7 14.33 32.55 -11.07
CA GLU A 7 13.77 31.62 -12.05
C GLU A 7 12.53 32.23 -12.72
N ILE A 8 12.31 31.93 -13.98
CA ILE A 8 11.08 32.27 -14.72
C ILE A 8 10.33 30.93 -14.89
N LEU A 9 9.17 30.78 -14.28
CA LEU A 9 8.39 29.53 -14.28
C LEU A 9 7.58 29.34 -15.59
N GLY A 10 7.25 30.42 -16.30
CA GLY A 10 6.45 30.40 -17.52
C GLY A 10 5.77 31.76 -17.79
N ASN A 11 4.89 31.80 -18.79
CA ASN A 11 4.09 32.97 -19.10
C ASN A 11 2.70 32.86 -18.45
N VAL A 12 2.09 34.00 -18.18
CA VAL A 12 0.72 34.05 -17.65
C VAL A 12 -0.23 33.35 -18.63
N GLY A 13 -0.94 32.34 -18.15
CA GLY A 13 -1.87 31.52 -18.93
C GLY A 13 -1.29 30.19 -19.45
N ASP A 14 -0.01 29.92 -19.20
CA ASP A 14 0.55 28.59 -19.51
C ASP A 14 -0.12 27.51 -18.65
N VAL A 15 -0.51 26.39 -19.29
CA VAL A 15 -1.17 25.27 -18.60
C VAL A 15 -0.23 24.65 -17.58
N GLY A 16 -0.70 24.50 -16.34
CA GLY A 16 0.07 23.89 -15.25
C GLY A 16 1.02 24.84 -14.52
N LEU A 17 1.04 26.14 -14.89
CA LEU A 17 1.89 27.15 -14.24
C LEU A 17 1.50 27.33 -12.76
N GLU A 18 0.19 27.30 -12.46
CA GLU A 18 -0.31 27.42 -11.10
C GLU A 18 0.19 26.26 -10.22
N ILE A 19 0.15 25.03 -10.75
CA ILE A 19 0.66 23.84 -10.04
C ILE A 19 2.17 23.94 -9.85
N LEU A 20 2.91 24.33 -10.88
CA LEU A 20 4.35 24.54 -10.78
C LEU A 20 4.69 25.63 -9.74
N SER A 21 3.91 26.69 -9.68
CA SER A 21 4.07 27.76 -8.69
C SER A 21 3.86 27.23 -7.25
N ILE A 22 2.83 26.38 -7.03
CA ILE A 22 2.58 25.73 -5.75
C ILE A 22 3.75 24.84 -5.35
N ILE A 23 4.27 24.04 -6.30
CA ILE A 23 5.43 23.16 -6.09
C ILE A 23 6.64 23.98 -5.62
N LYS A 24 6.94 25.08 -6.32
CA LYS A 24 8.09 25.96 -6.02
C LYS A 24 7.91 26.72 -4.70
N GLN A 25 6.70 27.20 -4.40
CA GLN A 25 6.40 27.90 -3.14
C GLN A 25 6.55 27.01 -1.89
N ASN A 26 6.39 25.70 -2.07
CA ASN A 26 6.50 24.73 -0.97
C ASN A 26 7.80 23.93 -1.02
N ASP A 27 8.77 24.34 -1.84
CA ASP A 27 10.06 23.68 -2.02
C ASP A 27 9.96 22.16 -2.29
N LEU A 28 8.88 21.75 -3.00
CA LEU A 28 8.67 20.33 -3.30
C LEU A 28 9.65 19.86 -4.37
N PRO A 29 10.35 18.73 -4.17
CA PRO A 29 11.34 18.22 -5.12
C PRO A 29 10.65 17.62 -6.35
N LEU A 30 10.81 18.28 -7.52
CA LEU A 30 10.25 17.83 -8.79
C LEU A 30 10.92 16.57 -9.33
N GLU A 31 12.24 16.53 -9.25
CA GLU A 31 13.05 15.47 -9.86
C GLU A 31 13.83 14.69 -8.80
N PHE A 32 14.18 13.47 -9.13
CA PHE A 32 15.10 12.69 -8.32
C PHE A 32 16.56 12.98 -8.73
N PRO A 33 17.49 13.07 -7.77
CA PRO A 33 18.90 13.15 -8.08
C PRO A 33 19.38 11.98 -8.96
N PRO A 34 20.35 12.19 -9.87
CA PRO A 34 20.83 11.14 -10.78
C PRO A 34 21.27 9.85 -10.07
N GLN A 35 21.90 9.96 -8.90
CA GLN A 35 22.31 8.82 -8.09
C GLN A 35 21.14 7.98 -7.58
N VAL A 36 19.99 8.61 -7.30
CA VAL A 36 18.76 7.93 -6.87
C VAL A 36 18.16 7.16 -8.04
N ILE A 37 18.12 7.78 -9.21
CA ILE A 37 17.67 7.13 -10.46
C ILE A 37 18.55 5.92 -10.78
N GLU A 38 19.89 6.06 -10.70
CA GLU A 38 20.81 4.94 -10.95
C GLU A 38 20.66 3.82 -9.91
N ALA A 39 20.44 4.17 -8.64
CA ALA A 39 20.16 3.19 -7.60
C ALA A 39 18.84 2.44 -7.87
N SER A 40 17.80 3.15 -8.31
CA SER A 40 16.52 2.55 -8.65
C SER A 40 16.61 1.53 -9.79
N LYS A 41 17.45 1.78 -10.81
CA LYS A 41 17.66 0.87 -11.94
C LYS A 41 18.27 -0.49 -11.53
N ARG A 42 18.98 -0.54 -10.39
CA ARG A 42 19.59 -1.77 -9.86
C ARG A 42 18.58 -2.64 -9.13
N VAL A 43 17.45 -2.11 -8.71
CA VAL A 43 16.37 -2.88 -8.09
C VAL A 43 15.74 -3.79 -9.16
N PRO A 44 15.55 -5.09 -8.87
CA PRO A 44 14.95 -6.01 -9.83
C PRO A 44 13.52 -5.61 -10.19
N LYS A 45 13.03 -6.05 -11.35
CA LYS A 45 11.65 -5.81 -11.78
C LYS A 45 10.68 -6.90 -11.30
N SER A 46 11.21 -8.05 -10.92
CA SER A 46 10.45 -9.21 -10.45
C SER A 46 11.20 -9.88 -9.31
N ILE A 47 10.49 -10.62 -8.48
CA ILE A 47 11.07 -11.39 -7.39
C ILE A 47 11.85 -12.59 -7.93
N LYS A 48 12.88 -13.03 -7.18
CA LYS A 48 13.67 -14.21 -7.47
C LYS A 48 13.28 -15.34 -6.54
N GLN A 49 13.47 -16.58 -6.97
CA GLN A 49 13.18 -17.76 -6.15
C GLN A 49 13.93 -17.76 -4.81
N SER A 50 15.17 -17.25 -4.78
CA SER A 50 15.96 -17.14 -3.54
C SER A 50 15.39 -16.13 -2.53
N GLU A 51 14.52 -15.21 -2.94
CA GLU A 51 13.89 -14.20 -2.09
C GLU A 51 12.64 -14.74 -1.36
N LEU A 52 12.23 -15.95 -1.69
CA LEU A 52 11.09 -16.65 -1.07
C LEU A 52 11.47 -17.38 0.23
N GLU A 53 12.75 -17.59 0.47
CA GLU A 53 13.23 -18.30 1.65
C GLU A 53 12.83 -17.59 2.94
N GLY A 54 12.23 -18.33 3.87
CA GLY A 54 11.72 -17.78 5.13
C GLY A 54 10.42 -16.99 5.03
N ARG A 55 9.79 -16.92 3.85
CA ARG A 55 8.49 -16.27 3.63
C ARG A 55 7.37 -17.31 3.51
N ARG A 56 6.22 -16.96 4.07
CA ARG A 56 5.00 -17.78 3.89
C ARG A 56 4.47 -17.58 2.47
N ASP A 57 4.22 -18.68 1.77
CA ASP A 57 3.65 -18.64 0.41
C ASP A 57 2.12 -18.54 0.50
N LEU A 58 1.58 -17.41 0.05
CA LEU A 58 0.16 -17.09 0.03
C LEU A 58 -0.36 -16.86 -1.40
N ARG A 59 0.39 -17.27 -2.42
CA ARG A 59 0.06 -17.00 -3.83
C ARG A 59 -1.20 -17.70 -4.31
N ASP A 60 -1.63 -18.75 -3.64
CA ASP A 60 -2.87 -19.47 -3.98
C ASP A 60 -4.13 -18.81 -3.43
N LEU A 61 -3.99 -17.84 -2.52
CA LEU A 61 -5.13 -17.14 -1.93
C LEU A 61 -5.75 -16.14 -2.93
N PRO A 62 -7.08 -15.89 -2.85
CA PRO A 62 -7.77 -14.91 -3.70
C PRO A 62 -7.57 -13.48 -3.17
N ILE A 63 -6.32 -13.03 -3.19
CA ILE A 63 -5.93 -11.71 -2.71
C ILE A 63 -6.24 -10.65 -3.77
N VAL A 64 -6.77 -9.51 -3.34
CA VAL A 64 -7.15 -8.38 -4.20
C VAL A 64 -6.61 -7.07 -3.64
N THR A 65 -6.39 -6.09 -4.52
CA THR A 65 -6.22 -4.68 -4.14
C THR A 65 -7.50 -3.90 -4.37
N VAL A 66 -7.74 -2.84 -3.58
CA VAL A 66 -8.91 -1.95 -3.72
C VAL A 66 -8.45 -0.50 -3.59
N ASP A 67 -8.43 0.23 -4.71
CA ASP A 67 -7.89 1.59 -4.78
C ASP A 67 -8.74 2.49 -5.70
N GLY A 68 -8.28 3.74 -5.93
CA GLY A 68 -8.81 4.60 -6.99
C GLY A 68 -8.59 4.00 -8.38
N ASP A 69 -9.43 4.36 -9.35
CA ASP A 69 -9.34 3.83 -10.72
C ASP A 69 -7.98 4.15 -11.38
N ASP A 70 -7.33 5.24 -11.02
CA ASP A 70 -6.07 5.77 -11.56
C ASP A 70 -4.84 5.51 -10.67
N ALA A 71 -4.99 4.90 -9.48
CA ALA A 71 -3.88 4.57 -8.60
C ALA A 71 -2.86 3.66 -9.30
N LYS A 72 -1.57 3.87 -9.07
CA LYS A 72 -0.47 3.07 -9.64
C LYS A 72 0.43 2.48 -8.57
N ASP A 73 0.43 3.07 -7.41
CA ASP A 73 1.19 2.72 -6.21
C ASP A 73 0.27 1.98 -5.22
N LEU A 74 0.05 0.70 -5.50
CA LEU A 74 -0.84 -0.15 -4.73
C LEU A 74 -0.06 -0.73 -3.54
N ASP A 75 -0.21 -0.12 -2.36
CA ASP A 75 0.60 -0.44 -1.19
C ASP A 75 0.03 -1.60 -0.37
N ASP A 76 -1.29 -1.81 -0.42
CA ASP A 76 -1.99 -2.81 0.36
C ASP A 76 -2.88 -3.73 -0.49
N ALA A 77 -3.01 -4.96 -0.02
CA ALA A 77 -3.90 -5.96 -0.58
C ALA A 77 -4.61 -6.72 0.54
N VAL A 78 -5.79 -7.21 0.27
CA VAL A 78 -6.65 -7.84 1.27
C VAL A 78 -7.18 -9.19 0.81
N TYR A 79 -7.47 -10.02 1.80
CA TYR A 79 -8.09 -11.32 1.66
C TYR A 79 -8.98 -11.60 2.86
N VAL A 80 -10.16 -12.16 2.63
CA VAL A 80 -11.11 -12.52 3.68
C VAL A 80 -11.59 -13.96 3.49
N LYS A 81 -11.60 -14.73 4.59
CA LYS A 81 -12.17 -16.06 4.66
C LYS A 81 -13.08 -16.18 5.86
N GLN A 82 -14.28 -16.70 5.67
CA GLN A 82 -15.15 -17.06 6.78
C GLN A 82 -14.67 -18.40 7.39
N LEU A 83 -14.39 -18.41 8.70
CA LEU A 83 -13.96 -19.61 9.44
C LEU A 83 -15.13 -20.35 10.07
N GLY A 84 -16.18 -19.61 10.43
CA GLY A 84 -17.36 -20.13 11.09
C GLY A 84 -18.53 -19.17 10.93
N LYS A 85 -19.64 -19.42 11.66
CA LYS A 85 -20.85 -18.59 11.53
C LYS A 85 -20.61 -17.10 11.83
N ASP A 86 -19.74 -16.81 12.78
CA ASP A 86 -19.49 -15.45 13.30
C ASP A 86 -17.98 -15.14 13.41
N GLU A 87 -17.13 -15.88 12.71
CA GLU A 87 -15.67 -15.71 12.73
C GLU A 87 -15.11 -15.61 11.32
N PHE A 88 -14.14 -14.71 11.16
CA PHE A 88 -13.50 -14.41 9.88
C PHE A 88 -11.99 -14.37 10.06
N LEU A 89 -11.26 -14.80 9.02
CA LEU A 89 -9.84 -14.51 8.84
C LEU A 89 -9.72 -13.35 7.87
N LEU A 90 -9.16 -12.24 8.32
CA LEU A 90 -8.78 -11.11 7.48
C LEU A 90 -7.26 -11.12 7.29
N GLY A 91 -6.81 -11.26 6.06
CA GLY A 91 -5.43 -11.04 5.66
C GLY A 91 -5.26 -9.61 5.12
N VAL A 92 -4.28 -8.88 5.65
CA VAL A 92 -3.82 -7.59 5.13
C VAL A 92 -2.35 -7.75 4.77
N HIS A 93 -2.01 -7.40 3.54
CA HIS A 93 -0.69 -7.61 2.96
C HIS A 93 -0.15 -6.26 2.49
N ILE A 94 0.93 -5.79 3.10
CA ILE A 94 1.58 -4.53 2.75
C ILE A 94 2.84 -4.83 1.95
N ALA A 95 3.07 -4.10 0.86
CA ALA A 95 4.26 -4.24 0.06
C ALA A 95 5.53 -4.13 0.92
N ASP A 96 6.44 -5.11 0.84
CA ASP A 96 7.69 -5.13 1.61
C ASP A 96 8.73 -4.19 0.98
N VAL A 97 8.45 -2.89 1.02
CA VAL A 97 9.30 -1.83 0.46
C VAL A 97 10.69 -1.87 1.10
N SER A 98 10.78 -2.17 2.40
CA SER A 98 12.05 -2.23 3.15
C SER A 98 12.99 -3.34 2.67
N TYR A 99 12.46 -4.34 1.97
CA TYR A 99 13.27 -5.36 1.32
C TYR A 99 14.15 -4.77 0.20
N TYR A 100 13.63 -3.80 -0.55
CA TYR A 100 14.30 -3.16 -1.68
C TYR A 100 14.98 -1.85 -1.29
N VAL A 101 14.40 -1.08 -0.37
CA VAL A 101 14.91 0.20 0.13
C VAL A 101 15.61 -0.03 1.46
N LYS A 102 16.92 -0.31 1.39
CA LYS A 102 17.72 -0.61 2.58
C LYS A 102 18.02 0.65 3.38
N GLU A 103 17.99 0.51 4.70
CA GLU A 103 18.28 1.59 5.64
C GLU A 103 19.63 2.25 5.33
N ASN A 104 19.66 3.59 5.38
CA ASN A 104 20.80 4.45 5.07
C ASN A 104 21.34 4.36 3.63
N ALA A 105 20.70 3.59 2.74
CA ALA A 105 21.03 3.60 1.31
C ALA A 105 20.57 4.89 0.61
N VAL A 106 21.02 5.08 -0.62
CA VAL A 106 20.67 6.29 -1.42
C VAL A 106 19.16 6.48 -1.58
N LEU A 107 18.41 5.40 -1.82
CA LEU A 107 16.95 5.43 -1.94
C LEU A 107 16.27 5.80 -0.62
N ASP A 108 16.75 5.26 0.51
CA ASP A 108 16.20 5.54 1.83
C ASP A 108 16.42 7.00 2.25
N LYS A 109 17.61 7.53 2.00
CA LYS A 109 17.94 8.93 2.32
C LYS A 109 17.04 9.90 1.56
N GLU A 110 16.85 9.67 0.27
CA GLU A 110 15.94 10.48 -0.57
C GLU A 110 14.49 10.35 -0.11
N ALA A 111 14.03 9.12 0.19
CA ALA A 111 12.68 8.89 0.68
C ALA A 111 12.42 9.59 2.02
N ARG A 112 13.39 9.61 2.93
CA ARG A 112 13.31 10.34 4.21
C ARG A 112 13.26 11.85 4.01
N GLU A 113 14.02 12.38 3.06
CA GLU A 113 14.02 13.80 2.73
C GLU A 113 12.69 14.25 2.14
N ARG A 114 12.09 13.46 1.24
CA ARG A 114 10.76 13.73 0.69
C ARG A 114 9.66 13.54 1.73
N GLY A 115 9.79 12.56 2.62
CA GLY A 115 8.86 12.24 3.70
C GLY A 115 7.56 11.57 3.28
N THR A 116 7.02 11.92 2.11
CA THR A 116 5.76 11.38 1.56
C THR A 116 5.70 11.56 0.05
N SER A 117 4.79 10.86 -0.62
CA SER A 117 4.34 11.22 -1.97
C SER A 117 3.37 12.39 -1.89
N VAL A 118 3.44 13.32 -2.84
CA VAL A 118 2.54 14.48 -2.92
C VAL A 118 1.65 14.34 -4.15
N TYR A 119 0.34 14.24 -3.94
CA TYR A 119 -0.65 14.09 -5.01
C TYR A 119 -1.21 15.46 -5.37
N LEU A 120 -0.87 15.95 -6.56
CA LEU A 120 -1.39 17.18 -7.12
C LEU A 120 -2.49 16.86 -8.13
N VAL A 121 -3.20 17.88 -8.59
CA VAL A 121 -4.35 17.70 -9.51
C VAL A 121 -3.95 17.05 -10.83
N ASP A 122 -2.75 17.37 -11.35
CA ASP A 122 -2.27 16.94 -12.67
C ASP A 122 -1.12 15.92 -12.62
N ARG A 123 -0.50 15.73 -11.46
CA ARG A 123 0.68 14.86 -11.29
C ARG A 123 0.88 14.40 -9.85
N VAL A 124 1.68 13.36 -9.70
CA VAL A 124 2.20 12.89 -8.41
C VAL A 124 3.70 13.18 -8.33
N LEU A 125 4.15 13.71 -7.20
CA LEU A 125 5.57 13.78 -6.84
C LEU A 125 5.85 12.62 -5.88
N PRO A 126 6.34 11.47 -6.37
CA PRO A 126 6.41 10.27 -5.55
C PRO A 126 7.57 10.32 -4.56
N MET A 127 7.41 9.69 -3.39
CA MET A 127 8.45 9.53 -2.38
C MET A 127 9.61 8.64 -2.88
N LEU A 128 9.30 7.64 -3.69
CA LEU A 128 10.26 6.74 -4.33
C LEU A 128 10.14 6.83 -5.86
N PRO A 129 11.23 6.59 -6.62
CA PRO A 129 11.15 6.53 -8.08
C PRO A 129 10.06 5.57 -8.54
N GLU A 130 9.30 5.93 -9.59
CA GLU A 130 8.16 5.15 -10.11
C GLU A 130 8.51 3.70 -10.45
N ARG A 131 9.77 3.42 -10.77
CA ARG A 131 10.27 2.06 -10.97
C ARG A 131 10.08 1.17 -9.72
N LEU A 132 10.07 1.77 -8.53
CA LEU A 132 9.75 1.10 -7.28
C LEU A 132 8.28 1.28 -6.95
N SER A 133 7.80 2.51 -6.80
CA SER A 133 6.44 2.81 -6.30
C SER A 133 5.34 2.25 -7.19
N ASN A 134 5.49 2.29 -8.53
CA ASN A 134 4.52 1.75 -9.48
C ASN A 134 4.93 0.36 -10.00
N GLY A 135 6.14 -0.11 -9.64
CA GLY A 135 6.74 -1.36 -10.09
C GLY A 135 6.78 -2.44 -9.02
N ILE A 136 8.01 -2.81 -8.61
CA ILE A 136 8.24 -3.95 -7.70
C ILE A 136 7.61 -3.76 -6.32
N CYS A 137 7.44 -2.52 -5.86
CA CYS A 137 6.79 -2.18 -4.59
C CYS A 137 5.27 -1.97 -4.74
N SER A 138 4.70 -2.02 -5.95
CA SER A 138 3.25 -1.97 -6.16
C SER A 138 2.68 -3.37 -6.28
N LEU A 139 1.59 -3.64 -5.57
CA LEU A 139 0.89 -4.94 -5.54
C LEU A 139 0.03 -5.11 -6.80
N ASN A 140 0.67 -5.08 -7.96
CA ASN A 140 0.02 -5.19 -9.27
C ASN A 140 -0.64 -6.56 -9.47
N ALA A 141 -1.85 -6.56 -10.04
CA ALA A 141 -2.56 -7.80 -10.36
C ALA A 141 -1.78 -8.65 -11.37
N GLY A 142 -1.78 -9.96 -11.16
CA GLY A 142 -1.08 -10.94 -12.00
C GLY A 142 0.42 -11.05 -11.74
N GLU A 143 0.94 -10.39 -10.71
CA GLU A 143 2.36 -10.42 -10.37
C GLU A 143 2.60 -10.91 -8.95
N ASP A 144 3.70 -11.65 -8.76
CA ASP A 144 4.15 -12.07 -7.43
C ASP A 144 4.86 -10.90 -6.74
N ARG A 145 4.56 -10.68 -5.44
CA ARG A 145 5.13 -9.60 -4.63
C ARG A 145 5.52 -10.06 -3.24
N LEU A 146 6.64 -9.51 -2.75
CA LEU A 146 7.04 -9.69 -1.36
C LEU A 146 6.22 -8.74 -0.48
N THR A 147 5.69 -9.28 0.62
CA THR A 147 4.85 -8.51 1.54
C THR A 147 5.21 -8.80 3.00
N MET A 148 4.87 -7.84 3.87
CA MET A 148 4.63 -8.06 5.27
C MET A 148 3.13 -8.24 5.45
N SER A 149 2.74 -9.40 5.95
CA SER A 149 1.34 -9.78 6.10
C SER A 149 0.91 -9.81 7.55
N CYS A 150 -0.32 -9.38 7.79
CA CYS A 150 -1.00 -9.56 9.06
C CYS A 150 -2.27 -10.38 8.82
N GLU A 151 -2.35 -11.57 9.39
CA GLU A 151 -3.57 -12.36 9.43
C GLU A 151 -4.26 -12.16 10.78
N MET A 152 -5.53 -11.76 10.75
CA MET A 152 -6.33 -11.44 11.93
C MET A 152 -7.57 -12.34 12.01
N HIS A 153 -7.77 -13.02 13.13
CA HIS A 153 -9.06 -13.63 13.47
C HIS A 153 -9.98 -12.56 14.03
N ILE A 154 -11.12 -12.35 13.39
CA ILE A 154 -12.07 -11.29 13.73
C ILE A 154 -13.43 -11.91 14.00
N ASP A 155 -14.08 -11.49 15.08
CA ASP A 155 -15.44 -11.90 15.37
C ASP A 155 -16.47 -11.06 14.59
N ARG A 156 -17.73 -11.46 14.68
CA ARG A 156 -18.87 -10.78 14.08
C ARG A 156 -19.01 -9.30 14.47
N LYS A 157 -18.43 -8.87 15.60
CA LYS A 157 -18.47 -7.49 16.08
C LYS A 157 -17.27 -6.66 15.63
N GLY A 158 -16.38 -7.26 14.82
CA GLY A 158 -15.15 -6.62 14.36
C GLY A 158 -14.02 -6.63 15.39
N ARG A 159 -14.15 -7.40 16.49
CA ARG A 159 -13.08 -7.50 17.50
C ARG A 159 -12.02 -8.47 17.01
N ILE A 160 -10.77 -8.07 17.08
CA ILE A 160 -9.62 -8.92 16.80
C ILE A 160 -9.45 -9.89 17.97
N LEU A 161 -9.61 -11.19 17.70
CA LEU A 161 -9.44 -12.27 18.68
C LEU A 161 -7.98 -12.68 18.80
N SER A 162 -7.28 -12.75 17.66
CA SER A 162 -5.85 -13.01 17.56
C SER A 162 -5.31 -12.47 16.25
N TYR A 163 -4.00 -12.27 16.17
CA TYR A 163 -3.32 -11.90 14.94
C TYR A 163 -1.91 -12.46 14.88
N GLU A 164 -1.38 -12.58 13.67
CA GLU A 164 0.01 -12.95 13.40
C GLU A 164 0.56 -12.04 12.31
N ILE A 165 1.81 -11.56 12.50
CA ILE A 165 2.53 -10.74 11.52
C ILE A 165 3.74 -11.52 11.04
N PHE A 166 3.91 -11.63 9.72
CA PHE A 166 4.97 -12.43 9.13
C PHE A 166 5.34 -11.94 7.72
N PRO A 167 6.58 -12.18 7.26
CA PRO A 167 6.97 -11.96 5.87
C PRO A 167 6.31 -13.01 4.98
N SER A 168 5.83 -12.59 3.81
CA SER A 168 5.14 -13.47 2.87
C SER A 168 5.47 -13.15 1.42
N VAL A 169 5.00 -14.01 0.53
CA VAL A 169 4.87 -13.76 -0.91
C VAL A 169 3.41 -13.95 -1.29
N ILE A 170 2.87 -13.01 -2.03
CA ILE A 170 1.50 -13.03 -2.52
C ILE A 170 1.44 -12.95 -4.05
N HIS A 171 0.31 -13.34 -4.59
CA HIS A 171 -0.07 -13.11 -5.99
C HIS A 171 -1.43 -12.42 -6.02
N VAL A 172 -1.46 -11.14 -6.41
CA VAL A 172 -2.73 -10.40 -6.46
C VAL A 172 -3.54 -10.90 -7.65
N ARG A 173 -4.73 -11.45 -7.39
CA ARG A 173 -5.60 -12.00 -8.43
C ARG A 173 -6.26 -10.92 -9.26
N HIS A 174 -6.77 -9.89 -8.60
CA HIS A 174 -7.45 -8.78 -9.28
C HIS A 174 -7.20 -7.46 -8.56
N ARG A 175 -7.12 -6.42 -9.38
CA ARG A 175 -7.24 -5.04 -8.92
C ARG A 175 -8.71 -4.64 -9.02
N LEU A 176 -9.31 -4.29 -7.91
CA LEU A 176 -10.64 -3.69 -7.83
C LEU A 176 -10.51 -2.18 -7.65
N SER A 177 -11.57 -1.44 -8.01
CA SER A 177 -11.65 -0.04 -7.64
C SER A 177 -12.73 0.16 -6.57
N TYR A 178 -12.62 1.25 -5.79
CA TYR A 178 -13.67 1.64 -4.83
C TYR A 178 -15.04 1.71 -5.49
N ARG A 179 -15.10 2.13 -6.77
CA ARG A 179 -16.33 2.17 -7.55
C ARG A 179 -16.90 0.77 -7.79
N ILE A 180 -16.07 -0.18 -8.25
CA ILE A 180 -16.50 -1.57 -8.48
C ILE A 180 -17.00 -2.20 -7.18
N VAL A 181 -16.25 -2.05 -6.09
CA VAL A 181 -16.64 -2.56 -4.78
C VAL A 181 -17.96 -1.97 -4.32
N ARG A 182 -18.17 -0.67 -4.51
CA ARG A 182 -19.44 0.00 -4.18
C ARG A 182 -20.61 -0.55 -5.01
N GLU A 183 -20.45 -0.73 -6.33
CA GLU A 183 -21.50 -1.29 -7.19
C GLU A 183 -21.91 -2.68 -6.70
N ILE A 184 -20.96 -3.53 -6.37
CA ILE A 184 -21.23 -4.88 -5.86
C ILE A 184 -21.88 -4.83 -4.47
N LEU A 185 -21.30 -4.07 -3.53
CA LEU A 185 -21.66 -4.16 -2.11
C LEU A 185 -22.88 -3.31 -1.74
N VAL A 186 -23.04 -2.15 -2.37
CA VAL A 186 -24.07 -1.17 -2.00
C VAL A 186 -25.23 -1.19 -2.99
N ASN A 187 -24.91 -1.25 -4.28
CA ASN A 187 -25.92 -1.19 -5.33
C ASN A 187 -26.45 -2.57 -5.74
N GLY A 188 -25.79 -3.66 -5.31
CA GLY A 188 -26.24 -5.03 -5.56
C GLY A 188 -26.13 -5.46 -7.03
N ASP A 189 -25.10 -4.97 -7.75
CA ASP A 189 -24.88 -5.34 -9.15
C ASP A 189 -24.48 -6.82 -9.25
N GLU A 190 -25.46 -7.65 -9.65
CA GLU A 190 -25.30 -9.11 -9.75
C GLU A 190 -24.36 -9.52 -10.88
N GLU A 191 -24.28 -8.75 -11.98
CA GLU A 191 -23.38 -9.05 -13.11
C GLU A 191 -21.92 -8.84 -12.69
N LEU A 192 -21.62 -7.73 -12.03
CA LEU A 192 -20.30 -7.49 -11.46
C LEU A 192 -19.96 -8.49 -10.34
N ALA A 193 -20.92 -8.81 -9.48
CA ALA A 193 -20.73 -9.82 -8.44
C ALA A 193 -20.38 -11.18 -9.04
N GLN A 194 -21.08 -11.63 -10.07
CA GLN A 194 -20.81 -12.88 -10.79
C GLN A 194 -19.44 -12.86 -11.50
N LYS A 195 -19.07 -11.74 -12.15
CA LYS A 195 -17.77 -11.57 -12.78
C LYS A 195 -16.61 -11.76 -11.80
N TYR A 196 -16.81 -11.33 -10.57
CA TYR A 196 -15.84 -11.42 -9.49
C TYR A 196 -16.12 -12.54 -8.48
N GLU A 197 -17.10 -13.41 -8.73
CA GLU A 197 -17.50 -14.51 -7.84
C GLU A 197 -16.35 -15.47 -7.54
N GLN A 198 -15.47 -15.72 -8.53
CA GLN A 198 -14.28 -16.56 -8.33
C GLN A 198 -13.26 -15.94 -7.35
N LEU A 199 -13.31 -14.63 -7.13
CA LEU A 199 -12.52 -13.92 -6.13
C LEU A 199 -13.06 -14.10 -4.72
N PHE A 200 -14.36 -14.23 -4.66
CA PHE A 200 -15.10 -14.33 -3.42
C PHE A 200 -15.62 -15.76 -3.29
N HIS A 201 -14.75 -16.73 -2.99
CA HIS A 201 -15.21 -18.08 -2.64
C HIS A 201 -16.28 -18.05 -1.55
N GLN A 202 -16.51 -16.89 -0.94
CA GLN A 202 -17.59 -16.56 -0.03
C GLN A 202 -17.96 -15.09 -0.16
N PRO A 203 -18.67 -14.66 -1.23
CA PRO A 203 -19.05 -13.26 -1.44
C PRO A 203 -19.79 -12.66 -0.23
N GLU A 204 -20.58 -13.50 0.48
CA GLU A 204 -21.26 -13.10 1.70
C GLU A 204 -20.29 -12.74 2.86
N ALA A 205 -19.09 -13.32 2.92
CA ALA A 205 -18.13 -13.02 3.97
C ALA A 205 -17.52 -11.63 3.75
N PHE A 206 -17.13 -11.32 2.52
CA PHE A 206 -16.60 -10.00 2.16
C PHE A 206 -17.69 -8.92 2.30
N LEU A 207 -18.91 -9.20 1.85
CA LEU A 207 -20.08 -8.34 2.04
C LEU A 207 -20.39 -8.09 3.52
N LYS A 208 -20.40 -9.14 4.33
CA LYS A 208 -20.72 -9.04 5.76
C LYS A 208 -19.62 -8.30 6.53
N LEU A 209 -18.36 -8.49 6.17
CA LEU A 209 -17.25 -7.78 6.80
C LEU A 209 -17.14 -6.34 6.29
N GLY A 210 -17.23 -6.12 4.98
CA GLY A 210 -17.18 -4.80 4.36
C GLY A 210 -18.28 -3.87 4.86
N ASN A 211 -19.52 -4.31 4.87
CA ASN A 211 -20.66 -3.55 5.41
C ASN A 211 -20.53 -3.24 6.92
N ARG A 212 -19.68 -3.96 7.65
CA ARG A 212 -19.45 -3.76 9.08
C ARG A 212 -18.18 -2.96 9.39
N LEU A 213 -17.11 -3.14 8.62
CA LEU A 213 -15.90 -2.31 8.73
C LEU A 213 -16.19 -0.85 8.35
N LEU A 214 -17.10 -0.61 7.40
CA LEU A 214 -17.57 0.75 7.04
C LEU A 214 -18.47 1.39 8.12
N VAL A 215 -18.99 0.63 9.08
CA VAL A 215 -19.90 1.10 10.14
C VAL A 215 -19.21 1.12 11.52
N LEU A 216 -17.98 0.61 11.64
CA LEU A 216 -17.24 0.73 12.90
C LEU A 216 -16.88 2.20 13.14
N PRO A 217 -17.29 2.79 14.28
CA PRO A 217 -16.76 4.10 14.66
C PRO A 217 -15.24 3.97 14.79
N VAL A 218 -14.50 4.88 14.14
CA VAL A 218 -13.08 5.04 14.38
C VAL A 218 -12.90 5.24 15.89
N PRO A 219 -12.10 4.44 16.60
CA PRO A 219 -11.86 4.66 18.00
C PRO A 219 -11.30 6.07 18.20
N ASP A 220 -11.90 6.87 19.08
CA ASP A 220 -11.46 8.23 19.38
C ASP A 220 -10.06 8.28 20.02
N GLU A 221 -9.51 7.13 20.44
CA GLU A 221 -8.15 7.01 20.95
C GLU A 221 -7.46 5.76 20.39
N PRO A 222 -6.17 5.86 20.00
CA PRO A 222 -5.39 4.67 19.68
C PRO A 222 -5.28 3.78 20.93
N PRO A 223 -5.31 2.45 20.79
CA PRO A 223 -5.15 1.55 21.94
C PRO A 223 -3.84 1.88 22.66
N ALA A 224 -3.92 2.02 23.98
CA ALA A 224 -2.77 2.34 24.83
C ALA A 224 -1.60 1.39 24.50
N GLU A 225 -0.45 1.96 24.15
CA GLU A 225 0.77 1.19 23.88
C GLU A 225 1.08 0.31 25.11
N LYS A 226 1.07 -1.00 24.91
CA LYS A 226 1.61 -1.90 25.93
C LYS A 226 3.08 -1.55 26.12
N PRO A 227 3.57 -1.40 27.36
CA PRO A 227 4.97 -1.06 27.61
C PRO A 227 5.88 -2.10 26.93
N ARG A 228 6.79 -1.60 26.08
CA ARG A 228 7.83 -2.44 25.44
C ARG A 228 8.62 -3.12 26.56
N THR A 229 8.54 -4.44 26.65
CA THR A 229 9.42 -5.22 27.51
C THR A 229 10.85 -5.00 27.02
N LYS A 230 11.71 -4.47 27.89
CA LYS A 230 13.13 -4.35 27.60
C LYS A 230 13.71 -5.74 27.29
N PRO A 231 14.57 -5.87 26.26
CA PRO A 231 15.31 -7.11 26.05
C PRO A 231 16.15 -7.42 27.30
N PRO A 232 16.33 -8.71 27.64
CA PRO A 232 17.18 -9.06 28.77
C PRO A 232 18.59 -8.55 28.57
N ALA A 233 19.19 -8.00 29.63
CA ALA A 233 20.55 -7.52 29.63
C ALA A 233 21.51 -8.68 29.29
N GLU A 234 22.34 -8.51 28.27
CA GLU A 234 23.47 -9.38 28.02
C GLU A 234 24.41 -9.35 29.24
N HIS A 235 24.56 -10.51 29.86
CA HIS A 235 25.61 -10.72 30.86
C HIS A 235 26.95 -10.88 30.14
N ASP A 236 27.83 -9.89 30.31
CA ASP A 236 29.25 -10.03 30.04
C ASP A 236 29.84 -11.25 30.72
N ARG A 237 30.49 -12.09 29.94
CA ARG A 237 31.59 -12.97 30.38
C ARG A 237 32.70 -12.96 29.34
#